data_71d99da8915934bca2cd5f374c3069ad
#
_entry.id   71d99da8915934bca2cd5f374c3069ad
#
_cell.length_a   1.000
_cell.length_b   1.000
_cell.length_c   1.000
_cell.angle_alpha   90.00
_cell.angle_beta   90.00
_cell.angle_gamma   90.00
#
_symmetry.space_group_name_H-M   'P 1'
#
loop_
_entity.id
_entity.type
_entity.pdbx_description
1 polymer ?
#
loop_
_entity_poly.entity_id
_entity_poly.type
_entity_poly.pdbx_seq_one_letter_code
_entity_poly.pdbx_strand_id
1 'polypeptide(L)'
;LQIGLRVPDHGGLKPWKIKVIKGKLRKIIDEKVLLKEFVRINPYASEKSLKIESRRFQRANTIITVISSPVNHKKIPEWEQILSAGAVCANLLYASQVMGYAAQWLTEWYAYNTKLLKFLGINPKTEKVAGFIYIGKKIEIPKERTRPCIKEKVEIVNKK
;
A
#
# COMPACT_ATOMS: atom_id res chain seq x y z
N LEU A 1 9.98 -8.26 -6.97
CA LEU A 1 9.58 -6.96 -7.54
C LEU A 1 9.23 -7.08 -9.03
N GLN A 2 10.02 -7.75 -9.86
CA GLN A 2 9.78 -7.84 -11.32
C GLN A 2 8.36 -8.25 -11.69
N ILE A 3 7.82 -9.30 -11.03
CA ILE A 3 6.42 -9.75 -11.23
C ILE A 3 5.45 -8.63 -10.87
N GLY A 4 5.67 -7.96 -9.73
CA GLY A 4 4.80 -6.89 -9.25
C GLY A 4 4.70 -5.69 -10.20
N LEU A 5 5.78 -5.41 -10.93
CA LEU A 5 5.85 -4.28 -11.87
C LEU A 5 5.33 -4.61 -13.28
N ARG A 6 4.95 -5.86 -13.56
CA ARG A 6 4.35 -6.27 -14.83
C ARG A 6 2.83 -6.09 -14.79
N VAL A 7 2.39 -4.88 -15.06
CA VAL A 7 0.99 -4.44 -15.01
C VAL A 7 0.59 -3.74 -16.31
N PRO A 8 -0.72 -3.63 -16.61
CA PRO A 8 -1.20 -2.74 -17.65
C PRO A 8 -0.75 -1.30 -17.38
N ASP A 9 -0.14 -0.70 -18.38
CA ASP A 9 0.43 0.66 -18.32
C ASP A 9 0.27 1.33 -19.68
N HIS A 10 -0.79 2.11 -19.84
CA HIS A 10 -1.12 2.78 -21.10
C HIS A 10 0.02 3.75 -21.46
N GLY A 11 0.56 3.59 -22.66
CA GLY A 11 1.68 4.39 -23.16
C GLY A 11 3.02 4.16 -22.47
N GLY A 12 3.13 3.19 -21.57
CA GLY A 12 4.38 2.88 -20.88
C GLY A 12 4.86 4.00 -19.94
N LEU A 13 3.95 4.76 -19.35
CA LEU A 13 4.25 5.94 -18.52
C LEU A 13 4.90 5.61 -17.19
N LYS A 14 4.75 4.36 -16.70
CA LYS A 14 5.25 3.90 -15.40
C LYS A 14 4.86 4.86 -14.27
N PRO A 15 3.55 5.14 -14.08
CA PRO A 15 3.06 6.21 -13.22
C PRO A 15 3.09 5.82 -11.74
N TRP A 16 4.13 5.12 -11.35
CA TRP A 16 4.34 4.61 -10.00
C TRP A 16 5.82 4.54 -9.63
N LYS A 17 6.08 4.69 -8.33
CA LYS A 17 7.40 4.54 -7.72
C LYS A 17 7.32 3.51 -6.60
N ILE A 18 8.45 2.84 -6.35
CA ILE A 18 8.53 1.80 -5.32
C ILE A 18 9.60 2.17 -4.30
N LYS A 19 9.26 2.05 -3.02
CA LYS A 19 10.24 2.11 -1.93
C LYS A 19 10.16 0.84 -1.10
N VAL A 20 11.31 0.25 -0.81
CA VAL A 20 11.40 -0.96 0.00
C VAL A 20 11.98 -0.61 1.36
N ILE A 21 11.21 -0.86 2.41
CA ILE A 21 11.54 -0.54 3.79
C ILE A 21 11.85 -1.84 4.53
N LYS A 22 13.08 -1.94 5.06
CA LYS A 22 13.61 -3.13 5.75
C LYS A 22 14.43 -2.76 6.99
N GLY A 23 14.74 -3.75 7.79
CA GLY A 23 15.71 -3.65 8.88
C GLY A 23 15.35 -2.58 9.91
N LYS A 24 16.34 -1.85 10.38
CA LYS A 24 16.22 -0.84 11.44
C LYS A 24 15.34 0.35 11.05
N LEU A 25 15.21 0.64 9.74
CA LEU A 25 14.41 1.77 9.27
C LEU A 25 12.94 1.65 9.69
N ARG A 26 12.37 0.44 9.75
CA ARG A 26 10.99 0.20 10.22
C ARG A 26 10.77 0.73 11.63
N LYS A 27 11.70 0.42 12.55
CA LYS A 27 11.66 0.90 13.93
C LYS A 27 11.83 2.43 14.00
N ILE A 28 12.73 2.98 13.21
CA ILE A 28 12.95 4.44 13.14
C ILE A 28 11.67 5.15 12.68
N ILE A 29 10.98 4.63 11.66
CA ILE A 29 9.71 5.18 11.20
C ILE A 29 8.67 5.16 12.33
N ASP A 30 8.51 4.01 12.99
CA ASP A 30 7.53 3.86 14.07
C ASP A 30 7.79 4.86 15.22
N GLU A 31 9.04 4.94 15.72
CA GLU A 31 9.38 5.72 16.91
C GLU A 31 9.55 7.22 16.61
N LYS A 32 10.17 7.56 15.48
CA LYS A 32 10.56 8.94 15.19
C LYS A 32 9.51 9.70 14.38
N VAL A 33 8.61 9.01 13.69
CA VAL A 33 7.58 9.61 12.83
C VAL A 33 6.19 9.26 13.32
N LEU A 34 5.79 7.97 13.25
CA LEU A 34 4.40 7.58 13.46
C LEU A 34 3.92 7.85 14.88
N LEU A 35 4.66 7.38 15.89
CA LEU A 35 4.26 7.56 17.28
C LEU A 35 4.16 9.05 17.65
N LYS A 36 5.10 9.87 17.19
CA LYS A 36 5.07 11.32 17.44
C LYS A 36 3.88 11.99 16.80
N GLU A 37 3.59 11.67 15.54
CA GLU A 37 2.43 12.24 14.84
C GLU A 37 1.11 11.74 15.42
N PHE A 38 1.04 10.47 15.82
CA PHE A 38 -0.15 9.91 16.44
C PHE A 38 -0.46 10.60 17.77
N VAL A 39 0.53 10.78 18.64
CA VAL A 39 0.37 11.52 19.92
C VAL A 39 -0.03 12.97 19.68
N ARG A 40 0.56 13.63 18.68
CA ARG A 40 0.19 15.01 18.33
C ARG A 40 -1.28 15.14 17.91
N ILE A 41 -1.79 14.15 17.18
CA ILE A 41 -3.18 14.16 16.69
C ILE A 41 -4.16 13.65 17.76
N ASN A 42 -3.68 12.77 18.65
CA ASN A 42 -4.47 12.11 19.69
C ASN A 42 -3.81 12.30 21.08
N PRO A 43 -3.89 13.49 21.68
CA PRO A 43 -3.20 13.79 22.94
C PRO A 43 -3.61 12.90 24.12
N TYR A 44 -4.83 12.35 24.06
CA TYR A 44 -5.40 11.49 25.12
C TYR A 44 -5.42 10.01 24.72
N ALA A 45 -4.53 9.59 23.79
CA ALA A 45 -4.47 8.20 23.35
C ALA A 45 -4.12 7.26 24.51
N SER A 46 -4.82 6.13 24.57
CA SER A 46 -4.55 5.09 25.57
C SER A 46 -3.17 4.44 25.35
N GLU A 47 -2.57 3.90 26.42
CA GLU A 47 -1.32 3.14 26.33
C GLU A 47 -1.40 2.00 25.33
N LYS A 48 -2.56 1.31 25.26
CA LYS A 48 -2.80 0.26 24.28
C LYS A 48 -2.69 0.78 22.85
N SER A 49 -3.25 1.96 22.56
CA SER A 49 -3.16 2.60 21.24
C SER A 49 -1.72 3.00 20.93
N LEU A 50 -1.02 3.61 21.88
CA LEU A 50 0.39 3.99 21.74
C LEU A 50 1.28 2.78 21.43
N LYS A 51 1.06 1.65 22.13
CA LYS A 51 1.78 0.41 21.90
C LYS A 51 1.54 -0.16 20.49
N ILE A 52 0.33 -0.02 19.96
CA ILE A 52 0.01 -0.42 18.59
C ILE A 52 0.76 0.47 17.59
N GLU A 53 0.69 1.79 17.77
CA GLU A 53 1.29 2.75 16.85
C GLU A 53 2.82 2.66 16.83
N SER A 54 3.44 2.35 17.98
CA SER A 54 4.90 2.17 18.07
C SER A 54 5.46 0.95 17.33
N ARG A 55 4.60 0.14 16.69
CA ARG A 55 4.97 -1.10 16.00
C ARG A 55 4.33 -1.29 14.61
N ARG A 56 3.78 -0.24 14.03
CA ARG A 56 3.07 -0.32 12.73
C ARG A 56 3.94 -0.91 11.62
N PHE A 57 5.13 -0.40 11.43
CA PHE A 57 6.08 -0.88 10.41
C PHE A 57 6.85 -2.12 10.84
N GLN A 58 6.83 -2.47 12.12
CA GLN A 58 7.47 -3.69 12.61
C GLN A 58 6.59 -4.95 12.51
N ARG A 59 5.33 -4.84 12.03
CA ARG A 59 4.42 -5.99 11.83
C ARG A 59 4.92 -6.99 10.80
N ALA A 60 5.78 -6.59 9.86
CA ALA A 60 6.35 -7.47 8.85
C ALA A 60 7.83 -7.18 8.63
N ASN A 61 8.57 -8.15 8.10
CA ASN A 61 10.01 -8.02 7.88
C ASN A 61 10.35 -7.06 6.73
N THR A 62 9.46 -6.96 5.75
CA THR A 62 9.62 -6.09 4.59
C THR A 62 8.31 -5.38 4.30
N ILE A 63 8.40 -4.10 3.99
CA ILE A 63 7.25 -3.30 3.52
C ILE A 63 7.64 -2.71 2.18
N ILE A 64 6.81 -2.94 1.18
CA ILE A 64 6.93 -2.31 -0.13
C ILE A 64 5.89 -1.19 -0.20
N THR A 65 6.36 0.05 -0.30
CA THR A 65 5.49 1.20 -0.52
C THR A 65 5.32 1.39 -2.01
N VAL A 66 4.08 1.26 -2.49
CA VAL A 66 3.70 1.60 -3.85
C VAL A 66 3.16 3.03 -3.85
N ILE A 67 3.78 3.87 -4.64
CA ILE A 67 3.46 5.29 -4.74
C ILE A 67 2.86 5.53 -6.12
N SER A 68 1.62 6.00 -6.18
CA SER A 68 1.02 6.55 -7.40
C SER A 68 1.66 7.90 -7.69
N SER A 69 2.26 8.04 -8.86
CA SER A 69 2.97 9.24 -9.31
C SER A 69 2.54 9.58 -10.74
N PRO A 70 1.26 9.96 -10.93
CA PRO A 70 0.73 10.25 -12.25
C PRO A 70 1.40 11.48 -12.85
N VAL A 71 1.47 11.48 -14.16
CA VAL A 71 1.99 12.61 -14.95
C VAL A 71 0.87 13.24 -15.76
N ASN A 72 0.97 14.54 -16.00
CA ASN A 72 0.05 15.19 -16.92
C ASN A 72 0.30 14.69 -18.36
N HIS A 73 -0.71 14.11 -18.99
CA HIS A 73 -0.60 13.55 -20.33
C HIS A 73 -1.86 13.85 -21.15
N LYS A 74 -1.68 14.37 -22.38
CA LYS A 74 -2.79 14.84 -23.24
C LYS A 74 -3.81 13.75 -23.60
N LYS A 75 -3.37 12.50 -23.73
CA LYS A 75 -4.20 11.37 -24.21
C LYS A 75 -4.50 10.32 -23.13
N ILE A 76 -3.73 10.28 -22.05
CA ILE A 76 -3.85 9.24 -21.03
C ILE A 76 -4.36 9.87 -19.75
N PRO A 77 -5.61 9.57 -19.35
CA PRO A 77 -6.20 10.13 -18.14
C PRO A 77 -5.45 9.73 -16.87
N GLU A 78 -5.45 10.60 -15.88
CA GLU A 78 -4.89 10.32 -14.55
C GLU A 78 -5.50 9.06 -13.92
N TRP A 79 -6.80 8.85 -14.15
CA TRP A 79 -7.51 7.68 -13.63
C TRP A 79 -6.89 6.34 -14.05
N GLU A 80 -6.54 6.20 -15.32
CA GLU A 80 -5.87 4.98 -15.81
C GLU A 80 -4.50 4.78 -15.16
N GLN A 81 -3.77 5.86 -14.92
CA GLN A 81 -2.48 5.85 -14.26
C GLN A 81 -2.58 5.41 -12.79
N ILE A 82 -3.62 5.88 -12.08
CA ILE A 82 -3.93 5.47 -10.71
C ILE A 82 -4.28 3.98 -10.66
N LEU A 83 -5.11 3.50 -11.58
CA LEU A 83 -5.45 2.07 -11.67
C LEU A 83 -4.23 1.20 -11.92
N SER A 84 -3.28 1.64 -12.75
CA SER A 84 -2.00 0.94 -12.96
C SER A 84 -1.21 0.79 -11.65
N ALA A 85 -1.15 1.84 -10.82
CA ALA A 85 -0.50 1.76 -9.51
C ALA A 85 -1.23 0.78 -8.56
N GLY A 86 -2.56 0.73 -8.61
CA GLY A 86 -3.36 -0.26 -7.88
C GLY A 86 -3.08 -1.70 -8.35
N ALA A 87 -2.91 -1.90 -9.65
CA ALA A 87 -2.55 -3.20 -10.22
C ALA A 87 -1.17 -3.67 -9.73
N VAL A 88 -0.19 -2.77 -9.56
CA VAL A 88 1.10 -3.09 -8.93
C VAL A 88 0.91 -3.63 -7.52
N CYS A 89 0.04 -3.01 -6.71
CA CYS A 89 -0.26 -3.49 -5.37
C CYS A 89 -0.83 -4.92 -5.39
N ALA A 90 -1.80 -5.19 -6.26
CA ALA A 90 -2.41 -6.52 -6.40
C ALA A 90 -1.39 -7.58 -6.85
N ASN A 91 -0.59 -7.26 -7.87
CA ASN A 91 0.45 -8.17 -8.35
C ASN A 91 1.51 -8.49 -7.27
N LEU A 92 1.89 -7.51 -6.45
CA LEU A 92 2.82 -7.75 -5.34
C LEU A 92 2.22 -8.69 -4.29
N LEU A 93 0.90 -8.60 -4.01
CA LEU A 93 0.22 -9.55 -3.13
C LEU A 93 0.27 -10.97 -3.69
N TYR A 94 -0.15 -11.15 -4.95
CA TYR A 94 -0.15 -12.46 -5.60
C TYR A 94 1.26 -13.05 -5.71
N ALA A 95 2.23 -12.25 -6.15
CA ALA A 95 3.63 -12.68 -6.23
C ALA A 95 4.16 -13.15 -4.87
N SER A 96 3.85 -12.41 -3.79
CA SER A 96 4.26 -12.80 -2.45
C SER A 96 3.65 -14.14 -2.02
N GLN A 97 2.36 -14.35 -2.29
CA GLN A 97 1.67 -15.58 -1.96
C GLN A 97 2.20 -16.79 -2.74
N VAL A 98 2.42 -16.63 -4.05
CA VAL A 98 3.01 -17.67 -4.91
C VAL A 98 4.41 -18.07 -4.45
N MET A 99 5.17 -17.09 -3.92
CA MET A 99 6.50 -17.32 -3.34
C MET A 99 6.48 -17.87 -1.90
N GLY A 100 5.31 -18.21 -1.35
CA GLY A 100 5.14 -18.79 -0.02
C GLY A 100 5.15 -17.79 1.14
N TYR A 101 5.10 -16.49 0.87
CA TYR A 101 5.02 -15.46 1.91
C TYR A 101 3.56 -15.10 2.24
N ALA A 102 3.34 -14.60 3.45
CA ALA A 102 2.14 -13.85 3.78
C ALA A 102 2.30 -12.39 3.34
N ALA A 103 1.24 -11.80 2.79
CA ALA A 103 1.25 -10.41 2.42
C ALA A 103 -0.09 -9.74 2.68
N GLN A 104 -0.06 -8.45 3.00
CA GLN A 104 -1.25 -7.63 3.21
C GLN A 104 -1.05 -6.24 2.63
N TRP A 105 -2.06 -5.75 1.92
CA TRP A 105 -2.12 -4.39 1.41
C TRP A 105 -2.86 -3.50 2.41
N LEU A 106 -2.18 -2.49 2.91
CA LEU A 106 -2.71 -1.51 3.87
C LEU A 106 -2.47 -0.10 3.36
N THR A 107 -3.39 0.79 3.70
CA THR A 107 -3.20 2.24 3.56
C THR A 107 -3.16 2.91 4.94
N GLU A 108 -4.08 2.67 5.82
CA GLU A 108 -4.19 3.26 7.17
C GLU A 108 -3.96 4.80 7.20
N TRP A 109 -4.09 5.45 8.35
CA TRP A 109 -4.00 6.90 8.50
C TRP A 109 -2.64 7.48 8.04
N TYR A 110 -1.58 6.72 8.25
CA TYR A 110 -0.23 7.18 7.94
C TYR A 110 0.08 7.23 6.44
N ALA A 111 -0.70 6.56 5.59
CA ALA A 111 -0.60 6.71 4.13
C ALA A 111 -0.92 8.13 3.66
N TYR A 112 -1.62 8.90 4.49
CA TYR A 112 -2.03 10.28 4.24
C TYR A 112 -1.28 11.29 5.10
N ASN A 113 -0.38 10.82 5.99
CA ASN A 113 0.35 11.69 6.90
C ASN A 113 1.54 12.37 6.19
N THR A 114 1.48 13.69 6.06
CA THR A 114 2.48 14.49 5.36
C THR A 114 3.89 14.36 5.94
N LYS A 115 4.04 14.13 7.24
CA LYS A 115 5.36 13.95 7.86
C LYS A 115 5.99 12.63 7.42
N LEU A 116 5.20 11.53 7.40
CA LEU A 116 5.69 10.26 6.88
C LEU A 116 6.01 10.36 5.39
N LEU A 117 5.12 10.95 4.59
CA LEU A 117 5.36 11.12 3.16
C LEU A 117 6.66 11.86 2.89
N LYS A 118 6.89 13.00 3.55
CA LYS A 118 8.14 13.76 3.44
C LYS A 118 9.35 12.96 3.93
N PHE A 119 9.23 12.25 5.05
CA PHE A 119 10.30 11.39 5.57
C PHE A 119 10.70 10.31 4.56
N LEU A 120 9.74 9.75 3.85
CA LEU A 120 9.96 8.78 2.78
C LEU A 120 10.37 9.43 1.44
N GLY A 121 10.51 10.76 1.36
CA GLY A 121 10.80 11.47 0.12
C GLY A 121 9.69 11.32 -0.93
N ILE A 122 8.43 11.35 -0.49
CA ILE A 122 7.22 11.34 -1.33
C ILE A 122 6.68 12.78 -1.35
N ASN A 123 6.39 13.30 -2.52
CA ASN A 123 5.80 14.63 -2.66
C ASN A 123 4.28 14.59 -2.45
N PRO A 124 3.74 15.08 -1.32
CA PRO A 124 2.31 14.96 -1.02
C PRO A 124 1.39 15.78 -1.93
N LYS A 125 1.96 16.69 -2.73
CA LYS A 125 1.19 17.50 -3.69
C LYS A 125 0.87 16.75 -4.98
N THR A 126 1.79 15.89 -5.42
CA THR A 126 1.71 15.22 -6.74
C THR A 126 1.71 13.71 -6.65
N GLU A 127 2.00 13.15 -5.48
CA GLU A 127 2.13 11.72 -5.27
C GLU A 127 1.24 11.26 -4.12
N LYS A 128 0.74 10.03 -4.22
CA LYS A 128 -0.07 9.38 -3.18
C LYS A 128 0.43 7.96 -2.93
N VAL A 129 0.36 7.51 -1.69
CA VAL A 129 0.60 6.11 -1.39
C VAL A 129 -0.59 5.30 -1.89
N ALA A 130 -0.39 4.47 -2.93
CA ALA A 130 -1.37 3.52 -3.40
C ALA A 130 -1.51 2.35 -2.40
N GLY A 131 -0.42 1.97 -1.74
CA GLY A 131 -0.44 0.97 -0.69
C GLY A 131 0.91 0.71 -0.06
N PHE A 132 0.85 0.25 1.19
CA PHE A 132 1.95 -0.40 1.87
C PHE A 132 1.71 -1.91 1.81
N ILE A 133 2.55 -2.66 1.12
CA ILE A 133 2.48 -4.11 1.02
C ILE A 133 3.41 -4.68 2.09
N TYR A 134 2.81 -5.18 3.15
CA TYR A 134 3.49 -5.84 4.25
C TYR A 134 3.76 -7.28 3.87
N ILE A 135 5.03 -7.70 3.90
CA ILE A 135 5.44 -9.05 3.50
C ILE A 135 6.21 -9.69 4.64
N GLY A 136 5.74 -10.85 5.07
CA GLY A 136 6.33 -11.61 6.16
C GLY A 136 6.26 -13.12 5.94
N LYS A 137 6.83 -13.87 6.89
CA LYS A 137 6.71 -15.32 6.91
C LYS A 137 5.25 -15.71 7.16
N LYS A 138 4.75 -16.69 6.42
CA LYS A 138 3.43 -17.28 6.67
C LYS A 138 3.52 -18.14 7.93
N ILE A 139 2.76 -17.77 8.96
CA ILE A 139 2.75 -18.48 10.26
C ILE A 139 1.57 -19.45 10.30
N GLU A 140 0.43 -19.03 9.74
CA GLU A 140 -0.82 -19.78 9.72
C GLU A 140 -1.55 -19.63 8.39
N ILE A 141 -2.49 -20.50 8.11
CA ILE A 141 -3.39 -20.34 6.96
C ILE A 141 -4.47 -19.33 7.36
N PRO A 142 -4.59 -18.20 6.65
CA PRO A 142 -5.61 -17.21 6.96
C PRO A 142 -7.01 -17.81 6.76
N LYS A 143 -7.96 -17.41 7.60
CA LYS A 143 -9.36 -17.79 7.44
C LYS A 143 -9.90 -17.28 6.10
N GLU A 144 -10.73 -18.11 5.46
CA GLU A 144 -11.40 -17.73 4.22
C GLU A 144 -12.31 -16.51 4.45
N ARG A 145 -12.28 -15.57 3.52
CA ARG A 145 -13.12 -14.37 3.55
C ARG A 145 -14.41 -14.61 2.76
N THR A 146 -15.50 -14.09 3.27
CA THR A 146 -16.77 -14.06 2.53
C THR A 146 -16.58 -13.36 1.19
N ARG A 147 -17.04 -13.99 0.11
CA ARG A 147 -17.09 -13.39 -1.22
C ARG A 147 -18.40 -12.65 -1.43
N PRO A 148 -18.40 -11.58 -2.20
CA PRO A 148 -19.67 -10.96 -2.61
C PRO A 148 -20.49 -11.94 -3.44
N CYS A 149 -21.81 -11.81 -3.38
CA CYS A 149 -22.69 -12.57 -4.25
C CYS A 149 -22.48 -12.14 -5.72
N ILE A 150 -22.14 -13.10 -6.58
CA ILE A 150 -21.86 -12.83 -7.99
C ILE A 150 -23.08 -12.20 -8.68
N LYS A 151 -24.30 -12.68 -8.36
CA LYS A 151 -25.55 -12.16 -8.94
C LYS A 151 -25.80 -10.69 -8.66
N GLU A 152 -25.27 -10.17 -7.55
CA GLU A 152 -25.40 -8.75 -7.18
C GLU A 152 -24.35 -7.84 -7.83
N LYS A 153 -23.28 -8.42 -8.36
CA LYS A 153 -22.11 -7.67 -8.86
C LYS A 153 -21.86 -7.86 -10.34
N VAL A 154 -22.49 -8.87 -10.96
CA VAL A 154 -22.27 -9.21 -12.35
C VAL A 154 -23.59 -9.16 -13.10
N GLU A 155 -23.64 -8.34 -14.12
CA GLU A 155 -24.73 -8.28 -15.10
C GLU A 155 -24.21 -8.83 -16.43
N ILE A 156 -24.93 -9.80 -17.00
CA ILE A 156 -24.64 -10.32 -18.34
C ILE A 156 -25.46 -9.52 -19.34
N VAL A 157 -24.81 -8.65 -20.08
CA VAL A 157 -25.47 -7.84 -21.11
C VAL A 157 -25.47 -8.63 -22.42
N ASN A 158 -26.64 -9.13 -22.82
CA ASN A 158 -26.85 -9.77 -24.10
C ASN A 158 -27.60 -8.82 -25.03
N LYS A 159 -27.12 -8.63 -26.25
CA LYS A 159 -27.94 -7.99 -27.30
C LYS A 159 -29.07 -8.95 -27.61
N LYS A 160 -30.32 -8.47 -27.54
CA LYS A 160 -31.48 -9.10 -28.15
C LYS A 160 -31.40 -8.96 -29.67
#